data_9dcc9656b920fbcc33d0c22769d89bc1
#
_entry.id   9dcc9656b920fbcc33d0c22769d89bc1
#
_cell.length_a   1.000
_cell.length_b   1.000
_cell.length_c   1.000
_cell.angle_alpha   90.00
_cell.angle_beta   90.00
_cell.angle_gamma   90.00
#
_symmetry.space_group_name_H-M   'P 1'
#
loop_
_entity.id
_entity.type
_entity.pdbx_description
1 polymer ?
#
loop_
_entity_poly.entity_id
_entity_poly.type
_entity_poly.pdbx_seq_one_letter_code
_entity_poly.pdbx_strand_id
1 'polypeptide(L)'
;MPYIGKEALLARRIPNVAIGADAAYGMGEFIHHKYDITVFDHGGDLIGYHSDMMWIPEANVAAVILTNGDLGPSIRTQFQRKLLEVLYDGKPEADENVAQGAKNYFTSLAAGRKLLTVPADPTEAGKLAKKYKNDKLGEIAVSHAGDKTIFDCGEFKSEVASTKNPDGTMTFTTIVNGLQGLDFTAGVSGGKPTLVTRDSQHEYVFTSL
;
A
#
# COMPACT_ATOMS: atom_id res chain seq x y z
N MET A 1 4.83 22.93 29.72
CA MET A 1 4.39 21.67 30.34
C MET A 1 4.27 20.62 29.26
N PRO A 2 4.78 19.40 29.43
CA PRO A 2 4.49 18.33 28.47
C PRO A 2 3.01 18.00 28.50
N TYR A 3 2.40 17.86 27.32
CA TYR A 3 0.97 17.51 27.19
C TYR A 3 0.65 16.08 27.62
N ILE A 4 1.66 15.19 27.67
CA ILE A 4 1.54 13.78 28.09
C ILE A 4 2.51 13.53 29.23
N GLY A 5 2.01 12.95 30.31
CA GLY A 5 2.83 12.58 31.46
C GLY A 5 3.80 11.44 31.12
N LYS A 6 4.94 11.43 31.85
CA LYS A 6 5.98 10.40 31.68
C LYS A 6 5.43 8.98 31.86
N GLU A 7 4.54 8.77 32.81
CA GLU A 7 3.92 7.46 33.09
C GLU A 7 3.10 6.96 31.90
N ALA A 8 2.30 7.84 31.27
CA ALA A 8 1.52 7.50 30.10
C ALA A 8 2.41 7.12 28.90
N LEU A 9 3.53 7.84 28.72
CA LEU A 9 4.50 7.49 27.68
C LEU A 9 5.17 6.14 27.96
N LEU A 10 5.50 5.84 29.21
CA LEU A 10 6.11 4.57 29.60
C LEU A 10 5.11 3.40 29.49
N ALA A 11 3.82 3.64 29.75
CA ALA A 11 2.78 2.62 29.63
C ALA A 11 2.66 2.07 28.20
N ARG A 12 2.96 2.85 27.17
CA ARG A 12 2.96 2.40 25.77
C ARG A 12 3.95 1.25 25.51
N ARG A 13 5.03 1.21 26.29
CA ARG A 13 6.12 0.24 26.14
C ARG A 13 5.88 -1.08 26.85
N ILE A 14 4.75 -1.23 27.53
CA ILE A 14 4.39 -2.46 28.20
C ILE A 14 3.86 -3.45 27.17
N PRO A 15 4.44 -4.67 27.07
CA PRO A 15 3.92 -5.71 26.19
C PRO A 15 2.48 -6.08 26.59
N ASN A 16 1.55 -5.89 25.65
CA ASN A 16 0.14 -6.26 25.85
C ASN A 16 -0.24 -7.54 25.10
N VAL A 17 0.30 -7.73 23.92
CA VAL A 17 0.03 -8.89 23.05
C VAL A 17 1.34 -9.46 22.53
N ALA A 18 1.59 -10.74 22.78
CA ALA A 18 2.73 -11.45 22.17
C ALA A 18 2.44 -11.67 20.68
N ILE A 19 3.39 -11.34 19.82
CA ILE A 19 3.31 -11.52 18.35
C ILE A 19 4.40 -12.45 17.78
N GLY A 20 5.27 -12.96 18.65
CA GLY A 20 6.34 -13.88 18.34
C GLY A 20 7.15 -14.22 19.58
N ALA A 21 8.21 -15.03 19.41
CA ALA A 21 9.09 -15.41 20.52
C ALA A 21 9.81 -14.20 21.14
N ASP A 22 10.25 -13.28 20.27
CA ASP A 22 11.06 -12.11 20.64
C ASP A 22 10.34 -10.80 20.32
N ALA A 23 9.01 -10.82 20.20
CA ALA A 23 8.23 -9.66 19.81
C ALA A 23 6.88 -9.59 20.50
N ALA A 24 6.48 -8.38 20.86
CA ALA A 24 5.18 -8.07 21.42
C ALA A 24 4.62 -6.77 20.80
N TYR A 25 3.35 -6.51 21.04
CA TYR A 25 2.72 -5.24 20.72
C TYR A 25 2.25 -4.55 21.99
N GLY A 26 2.59 -3.30 22.13
CA GLY A 26 2.17 -2.43 23.21
C GLY A 26 0.99 -1.55 22.81
N MET A 27 0.96 -0.32 23.29
CA MET A 27 -0.06 0.67 22.91
C MET A 27 0.43 1.50 21.70
N GLY A 28 0.25 0.95 20.50
CA GLY A 28 0.62 1.61 19.24
C GLY A 28 2.11 1.49 18.89
N GLU A 29 2.81 0.52 19.46
CA GLU A 29 4.23 0.26 19.19
C GLU A 29 4.49 -1.25 19.18
N PHE A 30 5.26 -1.73 18.22
CA PHE A 30 5.92 -3.02 18.28
C PHE A 30 7.10 -2.95 19.25
N ILE A 31 7.33 -4.04 19.96
CA ILE A 31 8.42 -4.19 20.92
C ILE A 31 9.20 -5.43 20.52
N HIS A 32 10.42 -5.24 20.06
CA HIS A 32 11.30 -6.31 19.63
C HIS A 32 12.48 -6.44 20.58
N HIS A 33 12.74 -7.68 21.04
CA HIS A 33 13.90 -8.02 21.85
C HIS A 33 14.78 -8.97 21.03
N LYS A 34 15.80 -8.44 20.39
CA LYS A 34 16.76 -9.24 19.61
C LYS A 34 18.18 -8.86 19.98
N TYR A 35 19.03 -9.86 20.21
CA TYR A 35 20.45 -9.66 20.52
C TYR A 35 20.69 -8.72 21.74
N ASP A 36 19.87 -8.87 22.77
CA ASP A 36 19.88 -8.03 23.99
C ASP A 36 19.61 -6.53 23.72
N ILE A 37 19.04 -6.21 22.56
CA ILE A 37 18.64 -4.86 22.18
C ILE A 37 17.12 -4.78 22.16
N THR A 38 16.57 -3.75 22.80
CA THR A 38 15.14 -3.45 22.72
C THR A 38 14.91 -2.39 21.65
N VAL A 39 14.09 -2.72 20.66
CA VAL A 39 13.64 -1.79 19.63
C VAL A 39 12.15 -1.59 19.75
N PHE A 40 11.72 -0.34 19.85
CA PHE A 40 10.33 0.06 19.72
C PHE A 40 10.16 0.65 18.32
N ASP A 41 9.17 0.18 17.59
CA ASP A 41 8.89 0.71 16.24
C ASP A 41 7.41 0.68 15.91
N HIS A 42 7.02 1.46 14.92
CA HIS A 42 5.74 1.36 14.24
C HIS A 42 5.83 1.98 12.86
N GLY A 43 5.31 1.28 11.89
CA GLY A 43 5.24 1.76 10.52
C GLY A 43 3.81 1.98 10.06
N GLY A 44 3.68 2.69 8.93
CA GLY A 44 2.43 2.89 8.24
C GLY A 44 2.60 2.77 6.74
N ASP A 45 1.62 2.16 6.09
CA ASP A 45 1.57 2.01 4.65
C ASP A 45 0.24 2.55 4.14
N LEU A 46 0.33 3.47 3.20
CA LEU A 46 -0.77 3.96 2.40
C LEU A 46 -0.32 3.98 0.95
N ILE A 47 -1.23 3.92 -0.01
CA ILE A 47 -0.89 3.90 -1.43
C ILE A 47 0.12 4.99 -1.77
N GLY A 48 1.34 4.58 -2.18
CA GLY A 48 2.43 5.48 -2.54
C GLY A 48 3.13 6.19 -1.37
N TYR A 49 2.67 6.03 -0.12
CA TYR A 49 3.26 6.66 1.05
C TYR A 49 3.54 5.64 2.13
N HIS A 50 4.74 5.67 2.68
CA HIS A 50 5.17 4.75 3.73
C HIS A 50 5.94 5.50 4.79
N SER A 51 5.74 5.10 6.03
CA SER A 51 6.42 5.69 7.16
C SER A 51 6.93 4.59 8.09
N ASP A 52 7.97 4.89 8.81
CA ASP A 52 8.41 4.11 9.93
C ASP A 52 9.06 5.02 10.96
N MET A 53 8.87 4.68 12.22
CA MET A 53 9.60 5.25 13.33
C MET A 53 10.22 4.11 14.13
N MET A 54 11.43 4.29 14.60
CA MET A 54 12.04 3.38 15.53
C MET A 54 12.74 4.14 16.64
N TRP A 55 12.85 3.48 17.76
CA TRP A 55 13.54 4.03 18.91
C TRP A 55 14.24 2.91 19.68
N ILE A 56 15.50 3.18 20.07
CA ILE A 56 16.39 2.26 20.76
C ILE A 56 16.83 2.93 22.07
N PRO A 57 16.17 2.63 23.21
CA PRO A 57 16.46 3.27 24.48
C PRO A 57 17.91 3.15 24.94
N GLU A 58 18.49 1.96 24.77
CA GLU A 58 19.87 1.65 25.19
C GLU A 58 20.91 2.51 24.46
N ALA A 59 20.65 2.82 23.19
CA ALA A 59 21.50 3.71 22.40
C ALA A 59 21.11 5.20 22.52
N ASN A 60 19.97 5.51 23.18
CA ASN A 60 19.37 6.84 23.21
C ASN A 60 19.19 7.43 21.80
N VAL A 61 18.80 6.61 20.82
CA VAL A 61 18.60 6.99 19.43
C VAL A 61 17.15 6.76 19.04
N ALA A 62 16.58 7.72 18.32
CA ALA A 62 15.31 7.58 17.62
C ALA A 62 15.49 8.00 16.17
N ALA A 63 14.76 7.36 15.26
CA ALA A 63 14.77 7.68 13.87
C ALA A 63 13.37 7.57 13.25
N VAL A 64 13.12 8.39 12.25
CA VAL A 64 11.89 8.37 11.44
C VAL A 64 12.26 8.39 9.98
N ILE A 65 11.60 7.55 9.18
CA ILE A 65 11.68 7.61 7.72
C ILE A 65 10.29 7.82 7.16
N LEU A 66 10.20 8.72 6.19
CA LEU A 66 8.99 8.99 5.42
C LEU A 66 9.34 8.85 3.93
N THR A 67 8.53 8.11 3.19
CA THR A 67 8.72 7.91 1.76
C THR A 67 7.44 8.19 0.99
N ASN A 68 7.56 8.68 -0.22
CA ASN A 68 6.47 8.95 -1.15
C ASN A 68 6.65 8.17 -2.47
N GLY A 69 6.99 6.90 -2.37
CA GLY A 69 7.21 6.04 -3.52
C GLY A 69 6.98 4.57 -3.19
N ASP A 70 6.61 3.81 -4.21
CA ASP A 70 6.18 2.41 -4.09
C ASP A 70 7.26 1.44 -3.58
N LEU A 71 8.54 1.84 -3.60
CA LEU A 71 9.65 1.09 -2.98
C LEU A 71 9.76 1.31 -1.46
N GLY A 72 8.94 2.20 -0.90
CA GLY A 72 8.96 2.55 0.51
C GLY A 72 8.99 1.37 1.49
N PRO A 73 8.15 0.32 1.32
CA PRO A 73 8.18 -0.85 2.20
C PRO A 73 9.55 -1.55 2.24
N SER A 74 10.21 -1.70 1.09
CA SER A 74 11.54 -2.32 1.02
C SER A 74 12.61 -1.47 1.69
N ILE A 75 12.54 -0.15 1.54
CA ILE A 75 13.48 0.79 2.17
C ILE A 75 13.24 0.83 3.68
N ARG A 76 11.99 0.91 4.12
CA ARG A 76 11.60 1.02 5.53
C ARG A 76 12.20 -0.07 6.40
N THR A 77 11.99 -1.34 6.03
CA THR A 77 12.51 -2.48 6.79
C THR A 77 14.04 -2.48 6.84
N GLN A 78 14.70 -2.12 5.72
CA GLN A 78 16.15 -2.11 5.67
C GLN A 78 16.75 -0.86 6.33
N PHE A 79 16.00 0.22 6.45
CA PHE A 79 16.41 1.39 7.22
C PHE A 79 16.61 1.07 8.70
N GLN A 80 15.68 0.33 9.32
CA GLN A 80 15.84 -0.16 10.69
C GLN A 80 17.10 -1.04 10.80
N ARG A 81 17.28 -1.99 9.88
CA ARG A 81 18.45 -2.85 9.83
C ARG A 81 19.74 -2.04 9.70
N LYS A 82 19.79 -1.08 8.78
CA LYS A 82 20.95 -0.21 8.57
C LYS A 82 21.32 0.59 9.80
N LEU A 83 20.33 1.13 10.50
CA LEU A 83 20.57 1.86 11.73
C LEU A 83 21.21 0.97 12.81
N LEU A 84 20.72 -0.25 12.99
CA LEU A 84 21.32 -1.21 13.94
C LEU A 84 22.75 -1.62 13.52
N GLU A 85 22.99 -1.84 12.22
CA GLU A 85 24.33 -2.14 11.69
C GLU A 85 25.33 -1.04 12.02
N VAL A 86 24.91 0.23 11.86
CA VAL A 86 25.81 1.39 12.14
C VAL A 86 26.02 1.58 13.63
N LEU A 87 24.98 1.40 14.46
CA LEU A 87 25.09 1.63 15.91
C LEU A 87 25.87 0.54 16.65
N TYR A 88 25.81 -0.69 16.15
CA TYR A 88 26.34 -1.86 16.84
C TYR A 88 27.42 -2.62 16.05
N ASP A 89 27.99 -1.96 15.04
CA ASP A 89 29.02 -2.55 14.15
C ASP A 89 28.59 -3.94 13.61
N GLY A 90 27.30 -4.01 13.24
CA GLY A 90 26.69 -5.24 12.77
C GLY A 90 27.09 -5.60 11.33
N LYS A 91 26.80 -6.86 10.93
CA LYS A 91 27.08 -7.32 9.58
C LYS A 91 26.30 -6.47 8.56
N PRO A 92 27.00 -5.90 7.53
CA PRO A 92 26.37 -4.99 6.56
C PRO A 92 25.55 -5.76 5.51
N GLU A 93 24.27 -6.00 5.79
CA GLU A 93 23.33 -6.72 4.90
C GLU A 93 22.23 -5.79 4.33
N ALA A 94 21.99 -4.64 4.97
CA ALA A 94 20.87 -3.77 4.62
C ALA A 94 20.95 -3.26 3.17
N ASP A 95 22.12 -2.88 2.71
CA ASP A 95 22.30 -2.31 1.36
C ASP A 95 22.02 -3.35 0.27
N GLU A 96 22.48 -4.60 0.46
CA GLU A 96 22.19 -5.71 -0.45
C GLU A 96 20.70 -6.07 -0.43
N ASN A 97 20.10 -6.10 0.74
CA ASN A 97 18.67 -6.38 0.90
C ASN A 97 17.79 -5.33 0.24
N VAL A 98 18.15 -4.04 0.30
CA VAL A 98 17.45 -2.97 -0.44
C VAL A 98 17.53 -3.22 -1.94
N ALA A 99 18.72 -3.51 -2.46
CA ALA A 99 18.93 -3.76 -3.88
C ALA A 99 18.11 -5.00 -4.35
N GLN A 100 18.11 -6.07 -3.58
CA GLN A 100 17.33 -7.26 -3.88
C GLN A 100 15.81 -7.01 -3.78
N GLY A 101 15.37 -6.26 -2.77
CA GLY A 101 13.97 -5.84 -2.60
C GLY A 101 13.48 -5.03 -3.79
N ALA A 102 14.26 -4.05 -4.24
CA ALA A 102 13.96 -3.25 -5.43
C ALA A 102 13.86 -4.12 -6.69
N LYS A 103 14.82 -5.03 -6.90
CA LYS A 103 14.80 -5.96 -8.03
C LYS A 103 13.55 -6.85 -8.02
N ASN A 104 13.19 -7.40 -6.87
CA ASN A 104 12.00 -8.23 -6.71
C ASN A 104 10.72 -7.44 -7.01
N TYR A 105 10.62 -6.21 -6.50
CA TYR A 105 9.49 -5.33 -6.77
C TYR A 105 9.30 -5.08 -8.27
N PHE A 106 10.34 -4.63 -8.98
CA PHE A 106 10.23 -4.37 -10.42
C PHE A 106 9.99 -5.63 -11.24
N THR A 107 10.53 -6.77 -10.82
CA THR A 107 10.28 -8.07 -11.48
C THR A 107 8.81 -8.47 -11.33
N SER A 108 8.24 -8.36 -10.13
CA SER A 108 6.83 -8.65 -9.86
C SER A 108 5.90 -7.71 -10.61
N LEU A 109 6.23 -6.40 -10.62
CA LEU A 109 5.49 -5.41 -11.37
C LEU A 109 5.46 -5.71 -12.87
N ALA A 110 6.62 -6.04 -13.45
CA ALA A 110 6.71 -6.40 -14.87
C ALA A 110 5.96 -7.70 -15.20
N ALA A 111 5.98 -8.67 -14.28
CA ALA A 111 5.21 -9.91 -14.43
C ALA A 111 3.70 -9.66 -14.37
N GLY A 112 3.23 -8.89 -13.38
CA GLY A 112 1.82 -8.51 -13.26
C GLY A 112 1.32 -7.74 -14.50
N ARG A 113 2.13 -6.81 -15.01
CA ARG A 113 1.77 -6.01 -16.20
C ARG A 113 1.60 -6.86 -17.46
N LYS A 114 2.27 -8.01 -17.59
CA LYS A 114 2.10 -8.94 -18.71
C LYS A 114 0.75 -9.65 -18.72
N LEU A 115 0.05 -9.67 -17.60
CA LEU A 115 -1.28 -10.27 -17.48
C LEU A 115 -2.38 -9.29 -17.91
N LEU A 116 -2.04 -8.02 -18.11
CA LEU A 116 -2.96 -6.96 -18.44
C LEU A 116 -2.93 -6.67 -19.94
N THR A 117 -4.10 -6.39 -20.51
CA THR A 117 -4.23 -5.78 -21.85
C THR A 117 -4.06 -4.26 -21.69
N VAL A 118 -2.98 -3.72 -22.28
CA VAL A 118 -2.62 -2.29 -22.22
C VAL A 118 -2.41 -1.78 -23.65
N PRO A 119 -3.13 -0.75 -24.09
CA PRO A 119 -4.28 -0.09 -23.45
C PRO A 119 -5.45 -1.06 -23.19
N ALA A 120 -6.41 -0.66 -22.36
CA ALA A 120 -7.60 -1.49 -22.09
C ALA A 120 -8.32 -1.88 -23.40
N ASP A 121 -8.88 -3.08 -23.44
CA ASP A 121 -9.64 -3.56 -24.59
C ASP A 121 -10.69 -2.52 -25.02
N PRO A 122 -10.63 -1.98 -26.24
CA PRO A 122 -11.49 -0.86 -26.65
C PRO A 122 -12.96 -1.26 -26.75
N THR A 123 -13.25 -2.53 -27.06
CA THR A 123 -14.62 -3.04 -27.15
C THR A 123 -15.26 -3.09 -25.78
N GLU A 124 -14.53 -3.56 -24.78
CA GLU A 124 -15.02 -3.65 -23.39
C GLU A 124 -15.04 -2.28 -22.72
N ALA A 125 -14.02 -1.47 -22.95
CA ALA A 125 -13.97 -0.09 -22.45
C ALA A 125 -15.10 0.78 -23.03
N GLY A 126 -15.48 0.56 -24.29
CA GLY A 126 -16.60 1.26 -24.95
C GLY A 126 -17.99 0.93 -24.36
N LYS A 127 -18.12 -0.13 -23.57
CA LYS A 127 -19.37 -0.49 -22.87
C LYS A 127 -19.51 0.24 -21.52
N LEU A 128 -18.45 0.87 -21.02
CA LEU A 128 -18.48 1.58 -19.75
C LEU A 128 -19.38 2.82 -19.83
N ALA A 129 -20.15 3.06 -18.79
CA ALA A 129 -20.90 4.31 -18.64
C ALA A 129 -19.92 5.47 -18.41
N LYS A 130 -20.34 6.68 -18.78
CA LYS A 130 -19.50 7.88 -18.62
C LYS A 130 -19.24 8.27 -17.17
N LYS A 131 -20.16 7.89 -16.26
CA LYS A 131 -20.08 8.19 -14.84
C LYS A 131 -20.68 7.08 -14.01
N TYR A 132 -20.03 6.83 -12.89
CA TYR A 132 -20.48 5.92 -11.84
C TYR A 132 -20.44 6.63 -10.49
N LYS A 133 -21.27 6.21 -9.54
CA LYS A 133 -21.31 6.76 -8.19
C LYS A 133 -21.40 5.66 -7.14
N ASN A 134 -20.66 5.87 -6.07
CA ASN A 134 -20.79 5.15 -4.79
C ASN A 134 -21.00 6.20 -3.68
N ASP A 135 -21.92 5.96 -2.76
CA ASP A 135 -22.28 6.94 -1.72
C ASP A 135 -21.15 7.19 -0.69
N LYS A 136 -20.21 6.26 -0.55
CA LYS A 136 -19.08 6.37 0.37
C LYS A 136 -17.80 6.88 -0.30
N LEU A 137 -17.54 6.46 -1.54
CA LEU A 137 -16.29 6.72 -2.25
C LEU A 137 -16.41 7.80 -3.35
N GLY A 138 -17.61 8.38 -3.53
CA GLY A 138 -17.82 9.45 -4.51
C GLY A 138 -18.05 8.94 -5.94
N GLU A 139 -17.53 9.66 -6.93
CA GLU A 139 -17.80 9.42 -8.34
C GLU A 139 -16.56 8.97 -9.10
N ILE A 140 -16.77 8.17 -10.13
CA ILE A 140 -15.77 7.84 -11.15
C ILE A 140 -16.28 8.36 -12.48
N ALA A 141 -15.55 9.30 -13.09
CA ALA A 141 -15.79 9.68 -14.49
C ALA A 141 -14.89 8.87 -15.42
N VAL A 142 -15.49 8.29 -16.45
CA VAL A 142 -14.79 7.52 -17.48
C VAL A 142 -14.66 8.38 -18.73
N SER A 143 -13.42 8.51 -19.22
CA SER A 143 -13.12 9.23 -20.46
C SER A 143 -12.12 8.46 -21.30
N HIS A 144 -12.02 8.84 -22.58
CA HIS A 144 -11.09 8.25 -23.53
C HIS A 144 -10.18 9.34 -24.09
N ALA A 145 -8.87 9.07 -24.16
CA ALA A 145 -7.85 9.93 -24.73
C ALA A 145 -7.02 9.11 -25.73
N GLY A 146 -7.36 9.20 -27.00
CA GLY A 146 -6.84 8.30 -28.03
C GLY A 146 -7.33 6.86 -27.79
N ASP A 147 -6.40 5.93 -27.65
CA ASP A 147 -6.65 4.53 -27.35
C ASP A 147 -6.75 4.22 -25.84
N LYS A 148 -6.50 5.23 -25.00
CA LYS A 148 -6.45 5.08 -23.53
C LYS A 148 -7.82 5.30 -22.91
N THR A 149 -8.15 4.47 -21.93
CA THR A 149 -9.31 4.66 -21.04
C THR A 149 -8.83 5.22 -19.71
N ILE A 150 -9.42 6.32 -19.26
CA ILE A 150 -9.04 7.06 -18.06
C ILE A 150 -10.19 7.00 -17.07
N PHE A 151 -9.90 6.59 -15.86
CA PHE A 151 -10.77 6.74 -14.68
C PHE A 151 -10.33 7.97 -13.89
N ASP A 152 -11.27 8.90 -13.70
CA ASP A 152 -11.11 10.11 -12.89
C ASP A 152 -11.97 9.96 -11.64
N CYS A 153 -11.32 9.77 -10.50
CA CYS A 153 -11.95 9.60 -9.20
C CYS A 153 -11.99 10.92 -8.39
N GLY A 154 -11.72 12.05 -9.04
CA GLY A 154 -11.66 13.37 -8.42
C GLY A 154 -10.28 13.66 -7.83
N GLU A 155 -9.88 12.95 -6.79
CA GLU A 155 -8.57 13.13 -6.15
C GLU A 155 -7.42 12.57 -6.99
N PHE A 156 -7.69 11.58 -7.81
CA PHE A 156 -6.70 10.99 -8.71
C PHE A 156 -7.29 10.60 -10.05
N LYS A 157 -6.42 10.54 -11.05
CA LYS A 157 -6.73 10.03 -12.39
C LYS A 157 -5.74 8.96 -12.78
N SER A 158 -6.24 7.90 -13.40
CA SER A 158 -5.40 6.83 -13.91
C SER A 158 -5.86 6.35 -15.26
N GLU A 159 -4.90 6.10 -16.17
CA GLU A 159 -5.13 5.16 -17.24
C GLU A 159 -5.42 3.80 -16.63
N VAL A 160 -6.34 3.05 -17.25
CA VAL A 160 -6.64 1.68 -16.84
C VAL A 160 -6.26 0.69 -17.94
N ALA A 161 -5.76 -0.45 -17.52
CA ALA A 161 -5.64 -1.66 -18.33
C ALA A 161 -6.89 -2.53 -18.14
N SER A 162 -7.02 -3.60 -18.91
CA SER A 162 -8.12 -4.55 -18.72
C SER A 162 -7.64 -5.99 -18.63
N THR A 163 -8.42 -6.82 -17.95
CA THR A 163 -8.23 -8.26 -17.88
C THR A 163 -9.58 -8.96 -17.98
N LYS A 164 -9.67 -9.98 -18.81
CA LYS A 164 -10.85 -10.84 -18.88
C LYS A 164 -10.73 -11.93 -17.82
N ASN A 165 -11.68 -11.97 -16.93
CA ASN A 165 -11.74 -12.96 -15.86
C ASN A 165 -12.22 -14.34 -16.38
N PRO A 166 -11.93 -15.44 -15.66
CA PRO A 166 -12.39 -16.77 -16.05
C PRO A 166 -13.91 -16.91 -16.10
N ASP A 167 -14.65 -16.12 -15.35
CA ASP A 167 -16.12 -16.06 -15.34
C ASP A 167 -16.71 -15.22 -16.50
N GLY A 168 -15.84 -14.65 -17.33
CA GLY A 168 -16.20 -13.82 -18.48
C GLY A 168 -16.38 -12.34 -18.15
N THR A 169 -16.32 -11.93 -16.88
CA THR A 169 -16.35 -10.50 -16.50
C THR A 169 -15.05 -9.79 -16.90
N MET A 170 -15.10 -8.46 -16.96
CA MET A 170 -13.91 -7.63 -17.23
C MET A 170 -13.52 -6.85 -16.00
N THR A 171 -12.25 -6.90 -15.67
CA THR A 171 -11.64 -6.03 -14.63
C THR A 171 -10.81 -4.95 -15.31
N PHE A 172 -11.01 -3.71 -14.88
CA PHE A 172 -10.21 -2.56 -15.25
C PHE A 172 -9.29 -2.20 -14.09
N THR A 173 -7.98 -2.23 -14.34
CA THR A 173 -6.94 -2.05 -13.31
C THR A 173 -6.21 -0.74 -13.55
N THR A 174 -6.08 0.09 -12.53
CA THR A 174 -5.28 1.33 -12.62
C THR A 174 -3.80 1.00 -12.83
N ILE A 175 -3.13 1.76 -13.72
CA ILE A 175 -1.73 1.50 -14.11
C ILE A 175 -0.81 2.71 -13.99
N VAL A 176 -1.31 3.83 -13.46
CA VAL A 176 -0.45 4.99 -13.21
C VAL A 176 0.42 4.76 -11.97
N ASN A 177 1.65 5.24 -12.01
CA ASN A 177 2.58 5.09 -10.89
C ASN A 177 1.99 5.69 -9.59
N GLY A 178 2.15 4.97 -8.49
CA GLY A 178 1.63 5.36 -7.18
C GLY A 178 0.16 4.99 -6.93
N LEU A 179 -0.57 4.57 -7.96
CA LEU A 179 -1.98 4.16 -7.86
C LEU A 179 -2.28 2.91 -8.68
N GLN A 180 -1.25 2.17 -9.02
CA GLN A 180 -1.38 0.95 -9.80
C GLN A 180 -1.97 -0.19 -8.97
N GLY A 181 -2.81 -1.02 -9.63
CA GLY A 181 -3.35 -2.22 -9.01
C GLY A 181 -4.69 -2.02 -8.30
N LEU A 182 -5.36 -0.87 -8.45
CA LEU A 182 -6.75 -0.75 -8.03
C LEU A 182 -7.65 -1.38 -9.10
N ASP A 183 -8.36 -2.42 -8.72
CA ASP A 183 -9.21 -3.21 -9.59
C ASP A 183 -10.67 -2.76 -9.52
N PHE A 184 -11.30 -2.65 -10.70
CA PHE A 184 -12.70 -2.31 -10.88
C PHE A 184 -13.34 -3.34 -11.82
N THR A 185 -14.07 -4.30 -11.27
CA THR A 185 -14.76 -5.31 -12.08
C THR A 185 -16.06 -4.75 -12.63
N ALA A 186 -16.21 -4.77 -13.94
CA ALA A 186 -17.44 -4.36 -14.60
C ALA A 186 -18.54 -5.41 -14.43
N GLY A 187 -19.75 -4.94 -14.19
CA GLY A 187 -20.94 -5.78 -14.00
C GLY A 187 -22.23 -5.04 -14.30
N VAL A 188 -23.33 -5.67 -13.95
CA VAL A 188 -24.68 -5.10 -14.04
C VAL A 188 -25.46 -5.45 -12.76
N SER A 189 -26.10 -4.46 -12.16
CA SER A 189 -26.98 -4.67 -11.01
C SER A 189 -28.24 -3.84 -11.18
N GLY A 190 -29.42 -4.46 -11.00
CA GLY A 190 -30.71 -3.78 -11.22
C GLY A 190 -30.90 -3.21 -12.63
N GLY A 191 -30.27 -3.82 -13.64
CA GLY A 191 -30.32 -3.36 -15.02
C GLY A 191 -29.38 -2.17 -15.34
N LYS A 192 -28.60 -1.71 -14.39
CA LYS A 192 -27.63 -0.62 -14.56
C LYS A 192 -26.19 -1.15 -14.58
N PRO A 193 -25.33 -0.62 -15.45
CA PRO A 193 -23.89 -0.89 -15.41
C PRO A 193 -23.28 -0.54 -14.04
N THR A 194 -22.38 -1.39 -13.56
CA THR A 194 -21.67 -1.19 -12.31
C THR A 194 -20.16 -1.39 -12.46
N LEU A 195 -19.41 -0.75 -11.57
CA LEU A 195 -18.00 -1.04 -11.31
C LEU A 195 -17.88 -1.46 -9.84
N VAL A 196 -17.22 -2.58 -9.59
CA VAL A 196 -17.05 -3.13 -8.25
C VAL A 196 -15.58 -3.14 -7.90
N THR A 197 -15.21 -2.50 -6.80
CA THR A 197 -13.87 -2.60 -6.21
C THR A 197 -13.95 -3.19 -4.81
N ARG A 198 -12.89 -3.84 -4.37
CA ARG A 198 -12.83 -4.51 -3.06
C ARG A 198 -11.54 -4.16 -2.33
N ASP A 199 -11.67 -3.98 -1.04
CA ASP A 199 -10.54 -4.07 -0.12
C ASP A 199 -10.62 -5.40 0.68
N SER A 200 -9.79 -5.55 1.71
CA SER A 200 -9.75 -6.78 2.52
C SER A 200 -11.01 -7.00 3.37
N GLN A 201 -11.86 -5.99 3.53
CA GLN A 201 -13.00 -6.00 4.45
C GLN A 201 -14.33 -5.65 3.77
N HIS A 202 -14.30 -4.94 2.65
CA HIS A 202 -15.49 -4.34 2.04
C HIS A 202 -15.51 -4.52 0.52
N GLU A 203 -16.72 -4.56 0.01
CA GLU A 203 -17.04 -4.41 -1.40
C GLU A 203 -17.75 -3.07 -1.62
N TYR A 204 -17.29 -2.33 -2.63
CA TYR A 204 -17.86 -1.04 -3.01
C TYR A 204 -18.40 -1.13 -4.43
N VAL A 205 -19.70 -0.95 -4.57
CA VAL A 205 -20.38 -0.95 -5.86
C VAL A 205 -20.63 0.48 -6.29
N PHE A 206 -20.08 0.85 -7.42
CA PHE A 206 -20.35 2.09 -8.13
C PHE A 206 -21.40 1.82 -9.18
N THR A 207 -22.53 2.51 -9.15
CA THR A 207 -23.63 2.36 -10.11
C THR A 207 -23.62 3.50 -11.11
N SER A 208 -23.89 3.20 -12.38
CA SER A 208 -23.96 4.22 -13.45
C SER A 208 -25.04 5.27 -13.18
N LEU A 209 -24.71 6.53 -13.44
CA LEU A 209 -25.63 7.66 -13.34
C LEU A 209 -26.48 7.81 -14.59
#